data_64b0cbbd9f622b6facff2a8f90627715
#
_entry.id   64b0cbbd9f622b6facff2a8f90627715
#
_cell.length_a   1.000
_cell.length_b   1.000
_cell.length_c   1.000
_cell.angle_alpha   90.00
_cell.angle_beta   90.00
_cell.angle_gamma   90.00
#
_symmetry.space_group_name_H-M   'P 1'
#
loop_
_entity.id
_entity.type
_entity.pdbx_description
1 polymer ?
#
loop_
_entity_poly.entity_id
_entity_poly.type
_entity_poly.pdbx_seq_one_letter_code
_entity_poly.pdbx_strand_id
1 'polypeptide(L)'
;MNKSLINKLKTYLFSVIVGILIPYSAWGVSGLGCLGATVAEYLIPGLGYGLLGQYDKMLVLGGSRWLALRKYVTYTNSSDYEESYDKIYKKTNLEDDKQQHDFFYSKETYYANAYLSIYGDLTFVTFYDLYDNDCDYNSDTYGLMLSPFKIWEYADKLTFWAPTLWASSVPIDSDSITYHVDDDLSKNEMINTSFLQYQLVGVGEEMLFRGVIQQSLFKLFSKGGVSKGLSRWGSIFTASAVFGAAHAGRGFSATPGIAFAAGVYLGWVYHPAEGDFDLTQPIAIHSWWDTILEHRRLTSSKFIERKSGENAQNYSYSANRTYPLFGFNLIF
;
A
#
# COMPACT_ATOMS: atom_id res chain seq x y z
N MET A 1 11.74 -6.62 24.01
CA MET A 1 11.20 -5.90 22.84
C MET A 1 11.45 -6.79 21.62
N ASN A 2 10.42 -7.24 20.95
CA ASN A 2 10.48 -8.25 19.87
C ASN A 2 11.27 -7.69 18.67
N LYS A 3 12.25 -8.47 18.14
CA LYS A 3 13.08 -8.06 16.96
C LYS A 3 12.21 -7.71 15.74
N SER A 4 11.04 -8.33 15.61
CA SER A 4 10.03 -8.04 14.61
C SER A 4 9.50 -6.60 14.72
N LEU A 5 9.19 -6.14 15.92
CA LEU A 5 8.72 -4.77 16.18
C LEU A 5 9.80 -3.74 15.82
N ILE A 6 11.07 -4.05 16.15
CA ILE A 6 12.21 -3.17 15.84
C ILE A 6 12.40 -3.04 14.31
N ASN A 7 12.25 -4.13 13.55
CA ASN A 7 12.39 -4.08 12.10
C ASN A 7 11.21 -3.34 11.45
N LYS A 8 9.98 -3.55 11.94
CA LYS A 8 8.82 -2.77 11.51
C LYS A 8 8.99 -1.28 11.81
N LEU A 9 9.49 -0.93 13.02
CA LEU A 9 9.81 0.45 13.38
C LEU A 9 10.90 1.07 12.48
N LYS A 10 11.95 0.31 12.13
CA LYS A 10 12.99 0.77 11.19
C LYS A 10 12.44 1.05 9.80
N THR A 11 11.49 0.26 9.34
CA THR A 11 10.85 0.45 8.04
C THR A 11 9.98 1.71 8.05
N TYR A 12 9.19 1.91 9.11
CA TYR A 12 8.44 3.15 9.29
C TYR A 12 9.38 4.36 9.42
N LEU A 13 10.50 4.22 10.16
CA LEU A 13 11.51 5.28 10.26
C LEU A 13 12.13 5.61 8.90
N PHE A 14 12.34 4.62 8.03
CA PHE A 14 12.85 4.83 6.68
C PHE A 14 11.84 5.60 5.80
N SER A 15 10.57 5.26 5.89
CA SER A 15 9.50 6.01 5.20
C SER A 15 9.41 7.46 5.67
N VAL A 16 9.63 7.70 6.98
CA VAL A 16 9.75 9.05 7.56
C VAL A 16 10.98 9.77 7.07
N ILE A 17 12.14 9.09 7.03
CA ILE A 17 13.40 9.71 6.57
C ILE A 17 13.30 10.08 5.10
N VAL A 18 12.68 9.25 4.26
CA VAL A 18 12.42 9.59 2.85
C VAL A 18 11.47 10.79 2.76
N GLY A 19 10.43 10.85 3.60
CA GLY A 19 9.52 12.00 3.70
C GLY A 19 10.23 13.28 4.20
N ILE A 20 11.18 13.17 5.13
CA ILE A 20 11.94 14.30 5.66
C ILE A 20 13.05 14.75 4.71
N LEU A 21 13.60 13.87 3.87
CA LEU A 21 14.63 14.20 2.88
C LEU A 21 14.08 14.86 1.61
N ILE A 22 12.77 14.94 1.43
CA ILE A 22 12.17 15.80 0.39
C ILE A 22 12.49 17.24 0.81
N PRO A 23 13.23 18.01 -0.01
CA PRO A 23 13.81 19.26 0.44
C PRO A 23 12.74 20.25 0.89
N TYR A 24 12.74 20.56 2.18
CA TYR A 24 11.95 21.61 2.82
C TYR A 24 12.21 23.04 2.26
N SER A 25 13.08 23.15 1.30
CA SER A 25 13.42 24.43 0.64
C SER A 25 12.27 25.10 -0.11
N ALA A 26 11.10 24.45 -0.18
CA ALA A 26 9.88 25.03 -0.76
C ALA A 26 8.97 25.71 0.29
N TRP A 27 9.24 25.53 1.59
CA TRP A 27 8.36 25.97 2.66
C TRP A 27 8.75 27.36 3.14
N GLY A 28 7.81 28.31 3.09
CA GLY A 28 8.00 29.66 3.64
C GLY A 28 8.08 29.67 5.17
N VAL A 29 8.11 30.83 5.81
CA VAL A 29 8.19 31.01 7.27
C VAL A 29 7.02 30.34 8.02
N SER A 30 5.87 30.12 7.36
CA SER A 30 4.77 29.26 7.83
C SER A 30 5.13 27.77 7.87
N GLY A 31 6.21 27.34 7.21
CA GLY A 31 6.61 25.94 7.06
C GLY A 31 7.04 25.25 8.35
N LEU A 32 7.59 25.95 9.36
CA LEU A 32 7.99 25.33 10.63
C LEU A 32 6.78 24.83 11.43
N GLY A 33 5.67 25.57 11.41
CA GLY A 33 4.43 25.16 12.06
C GLY A 33 3.82 23.93 11.39
N CYS A 34 3.78 23.91 10.07
CA CYS A 34 3.31 22.81 9.26
C CYS A 34 4.21 21.56 9.43
N LEU A 35 5.54 21.74 9.43
CA LEU A 35 6.47 20.65 9.75
C LEU A 35 6.21 20.07 11.14
N GLY A 36 6.06 20.91 12.14
CA GLY A 36 5.75 20.48 13.51
C GLY A 36 4.43 19.70 13.57
N ALA A 37 3.39 20.18 12.90
CA ALA A 37 2.10 19.50 12.82
C ALA A 37 2.21 18.15 12.09
N THR A 38 2.96 18.08 10.98
CA THR A 38 3.18 16.83 10.23
C THR A 38 3.93 15.80 11.08
N VAL A 39 4.97 16.21 11.80
CA VAL A 39 5.69 15.33 12.74
C VAL A 39 4.78 14.88 13.87
N ALA A 40 3.99 15.80 14.46
CA ALA A 40 3.04 15.46 15.52
C ALA A 40 1.96 14.47 15.03
N GLU A 41 1.43 14.67 13.82
CA GLU A 41 0.46 13.77 13.18
C GLU A 41 1.03 12.38 12.92
N TYR A 42 2.31 12.32 12.54
CA TYR A 42 2.98 11.04 12.35
C TYR A 42 3.16 10.27 13.66
N LEU A 43 3.58 10.95 14.71
CA LEU A 43 3.83 10.34 16.03
C LEU A 43 2.53 9.94 16.73
N ILE A 44 1.52 10.79 16.67
CA ILE A 44 0.23 10.60 17.31
C ILE A 44 -0.88 10.94 16.32
N PRO A 45 -1.59 9.93 15.78
CA PRO A 45 -2.66 10.16 14.81
C PRO A 45 -3.70 11.19 15.31
N GLY A 46 -3.96 12.20 14.50
CA GLY A 46 -4.89 13.29 14.79
C GLY A 46 -4.28 14.49 15.53
N LEU A 47 -3.09 14.34 16.14
CA LEU A 47 -2.49 15.44 16.92
C LEU A 47 -2.09 16.62 16.01
N GLY A 48 -1.52 16.35 14.86
CA GLY A 48 -1.14 17.40 13.91
C GLY A 48 -2.34 18.21 13.43
N TYR A 49 -3.41 17.54 13.04
CA TYR A 49 -4.67 18.19 12.67
C TYR A 49 -5.28 18.99 13.82
N GLY A 50 -5.22 18.46 15.05
CA GLY A 50 -5.66 19.19 16.25
C GLY A 50 -4.88 20.48 16.47
N LEU A 51 -3.55 20.47 16.30
CA LEU A 51 -2.69 21.65 16.41
C LEU A 51 -2.99 22.69 15.32
N LEU A 52 -3.45 22.25 14.14
CA LEU A 52 -3.87 23.12 13.04
C LEU A 52 -5.33 23.59 13.15
N GLY A 53 -6.08 23.13 14.15
CA GLY A 53 -7.52 23.44 14.28
C GLY A 53 -8.43 22.72 13.30
N GLN A 54 -7.95 21.71 12.59
CA GLN A 54 -8.68 20.91 11.61
C GLN A 54 -9.36 19.70 12.29
N TYR A 55 -10.34 19.97 13.13
CA TYR A 55 -10.94 18.96 14.03
C TYR A 55 -11.71 17.85 13.32
N ASP A 56 -12.30 18.11 12.16
CA ASP A 56 -12.94 17.10 11.33
C ASP A 56 -11.91 16.07 10.82
N LYS A 57 -10.77 16.52 10.32
CA LYS A 57 -9.67 15.64 9.88
C LYS A 57 -9.04 14.90 11.06
N MET A 58 -8.89 15.56 12.21
CA MET A 58 -8.45 14.92 13.45
C MET A 58 -9.36 13.73 13.80
N LEU A 59 -10.68 13.91 13.69
CA LEU A 59 -11.65 12.86 14.02
C LEU A 59 -11.71 11.78 12.93
N VAL A 60 -11.78 12.17 11.66
CA VAL A 60 -11.95 11.21 10.56
C VAL A 60 -10.64 10.50 10.24
N LEU A 61 -9.59 11.22 9.86
CA LEU A 61 -8.32 10.60 9.46
C LEU A 61 -7.52 10.11 10.67
N GLY A 62 -7.35 10.96 11.67
CA GLY A 62 -6.66 10.60 12.92
C GLY A 62 -7.38 9.49 13.67
N GLY A 63 -8.71 9.60 13.83
CA GLY A 63 -9.54 8.60 14.49
C GLY A 63 -9.54 7.25 13.77
N SER A 64 -9.61 7.23 12.44
CA SER A 64 -9.54 6.00 11.64
C SER A 64 -8.17 5.30 11.78
N ARG A 65 -7.07 6.07 11.80
CA ARG A 65 -5.72 5.54 12.07
C ARG A 65 -5.60 4.96 13.47
N TRP A 66 -6.17 5.64 14.48
CA TRP A 66 -6.23 5.13 15.84
C TRP A 66 -6.99 3.81 15.94
N LEU A 67 -8.14 3.71 15.27
CA LEU A 67 -8.93 2.47 15.23
C LEU A 67 -8.14 1.35 14.56
N ALA A 68 -7.50 1.60 13.43
CA ALA A 68 -6.66 0.61 12.74
C ALA A 68 -5.50 0.15 13.62
N LEU A 69 -4.77 1.08 14.24
CA LEU A 69 -3.66 0.76 15.16
C LEU A 69 -4.15 -0.04 16.38
N ARG A 70 -5.25 0.38 17.00
CA ARG A 70 -5.85 -0.34 18.14
C ARG A 70 -6.23 -1.77 17.75
N LYS A 71 -6.86 -1.96 16.60
CA LYS A 71 -7.23 -3.29 16.11
C LYS A 71 -5.99 -4.14 15.84
N TYR A 72 -4.98 -3.59 15.18
CA TYR A 72 -3.69 -4.26 15.00
C TYR A 72 -3.11 -4.74 16.34
N VAL A 73 -3.02 -3.86 17.34
CA VAL A 73 -2.51 -4.20 18.67
C VAL A 73 -3.39 -5.24 19.37
N THR A 74 -4.71 -5.14 19.22
CA THR A 74 -5.63 -6.14 19.81
C THR A 74 -5.37 -7.53 19.24
N TYR A 75 -5.27 -7.66 17.92
CA TYR A 75 -5.03 -8.95 17.28
C TYR A 75 -3.63 -9.50 17.56
N THR A 76 -2.60 -8.67 17.55
CA THR A 76 -1.22 -9.12 17.83
C THR A 76 -0.98 -9.52 19.28
N ASN A 77 -1.85 -9.11 20.21
CA ASN A 77 -1.80 -9.50 21.61
C ASN A 77 -2.74 -10.66 21.95
N SER A 78 -3.46 -11.21 20.96
CA SER A 78 -4.26 -12.42 21.15
C SER A 78 -3.35 -13.63 21.36
N SER A 79 -3.83 -14.62 22.18
CA SER A 79 -3.14 -15.91 22.34
C SER A 79 -3.06 -16.71 21.04
N ASP A 80 -4.02 -16.47 20.15
CA ASP A 80 -4.16 -17.21 18.89
C ASP A 80 -3.43 -16.50 17.72
N TYR A 81 -2.71 -15.40 18.03
CA TYR A 81 -1.86 -14.75 17.05
C TYR A 81 -0.64 -15.61 16.73
N GLU A 82 -0.58 -16.06 15.50
CA GLU A 82 0.60 -16.72 14.93
C GLU A 82 1.25 -15.81 13.90
N GLU A 83 2.59 -15.76 13.83
CA GLU A 83 3.23 -15.04 12.73
C GLU A 83 2.84 -15.71 11.41
N SER A 84 2.24 -14.94 10.48
CA SER A 84 1.94 -15.43 9.14
C SER A 84 3.23 -15.79 8.42
N TYR A 85 3.21 -16.86 7.69
CA TYR A 85 4.35 -17.25 6.88
C TYR A 85 3.89 -17.78 5.52
N ASP A 86 4.74 -17.53 4.54
CA ASP A 86 4.63 -18.04 3.19
C ASP A 86 5.69 -19.12 3.01
N LYS A 87 5.27 -20.28 2.58
CA LYS A 87 6.13 -21.41 2.29
C LYS A 87 6.17 -21.64 0.78
N ILE A 88 7.32 -21.33 0.22
CA ILE A 88 7.59 -21.58 -1.20
C ILE A 88 8.43 -22.85 -1.31
N TYR A 89 7.93 -23.83 -2.04
CA TYR A 89 8.69 -25.03 -2.35
C TYR A 89 8.52 -25.43 -3.81
N LYS A 90 9.57 -26.02 -4.38
CA LYS A 90 9.49 -26.62 -5.72
C LYS A 90 8.81 -27.98 -5.61
N LYS A 91 7.76 -28.19 -6.41
CA LYS A 91 7.12 -29.51 -6.53
C LYS A 91 8.11 -30.42 -7.26
N THR A 92 8.59 -31.47 -6.57
CA THR A 92 9.60 -32.40 -7.08
C THR A 92 9.08 -33.46 -8.08
N ASN A 93 7.94 -33.27 -8.68
CA ASN A 93 7.49 -34.14 -9.76
C ASN A 93 8.12 -33.68 -11.09
N LEU A 94 8.83 -34.60 -11.72
CA LEU A 94 9.75 -34.47 -12.85
C LEU A 94 9.24 -33.74 -14.11
N GLU A 95 8.01 -33.25 -14.17
CA GLU A 95 7.45 -32.59 -15.35
C GLU A 95 7.14 -31.10 -15.22
N ASP A 96 7.09 -30.55 -14.00
CA ASP A 96 6.74 -29.12 -13.82
C ASP A 96 7.62 -28.46 -12.76
N ASP A 97 8.47 -27.54 -13.18
CA ASP A 97 9.31 -26.66 -12.33
C ASP A 97 8.46 -25.58 -11.60
N LYS A 98 7.18 -25.88 -11.31
CA LYS A 98 6.23 -24.95 -10.69
C LYS A 98 6.54 -24.79 -9.21
N GLN A 99 6.58 -23.52 -8.79
CA GLN A 99 6.67 -23.18 -7.37
C GLN A 99 5.29 -23.36 -6.72
N GLN A 100 5.25 -24.01 -5.58
CA GLN A 100 4.06 -24.10 -4.75
C GLN A 100 4.15 -23.04 -3.64
N HIS A 101 3.08 -22.28 -3.44
CA HIS A 101 2.96 -21.26 -2.42
C HIS A 101 1.89 -21.66 -1.40
N ASP A 102 2.29 -21.92 -0.19
CA ASP A 102 1.39 -22.20 0.92
C ASP A 102 1.40 -21.02 1.89
N PHE A 103 0.25 -20.36 2.04
CA PHE A 103 0.04 -19.28 2.98
C PHE A 103 -0.64 -19.78 4.23
N PHE A 104 -0.13 -19.37 5.40
CA PHE A 104 -0.66 -19.81 6.69
C PHE A 104 -1.15 -18.61 7.48
N TYR A 105 -2.44 -18.62 7.83
CA TYR A 105 -3.07 -17.54 8.58
C TYR A 105 -3.93 -18.09 9.73
N SER A 106 -3.69 -17.58 10.95
CA SER A 106 -4.75 -17.51 11.94
C SER A 106 -5.65 -16.31 11.63
N LYS A 107 -6.85 -16.29 12.17
CA LYS A 107 -7.76 -15.15 12.04
C LYS A 107 -7.13 -13.85 12.54
N GLU A 108 -6.46 -13.94 13.69
CA GLU A 108 -5.77 -12.83 14.33
C GLU A 108 -4.65 -12.28 13.45
N THR A 109 -3.87 -13.17 12.86
CA THR A 109 -2.77 -12.78 11.96
C THR A 109 -3.29 -12.12 10.70
N TYR A 110 -4.34 -12.67 10.11
CA TYR A 110 -4.95 -12.10 8.92
C TYR A 110 -5.45 -10.67 9.17
N TYR A 111 -6.24 -10.49 10.24
CA TYR A 111 -6.76 -9.17 10.59
C TYR A 111 -5.67 -8.20 11.07
N ALA A 112 -4.67 -8.68 11.82
CA ALA A 112 -3.53 -7.84 12.20
C ALA A 112 -2.81 -7.28 10.97
N ASN A 113 -2.55 -8.10 9.96
CA ASN A 113 -1.93 -7.65 8.72
C ASN A 113 -2.81 -6.66 7.96
N ALA A 114 -4.12 -6.92 7.84
CA ALA A 114 -5.06 -6.02 7.19
C ALA A 114 -5.12 -4.65 7.89
N TYR A 115 -5.25 -4.62 9.22
CA TYR A 115 -5.30 -3.35 9.95
C TYR A 115 -3.96 -2.61 9.97
N LEU A 116 -2.83 -3.30 9.91
CA LEU A 116 -1.52 -2.66 9.76
C LEU A 116 -1.38 -1.97 8.41
N SER A 117 -1.84 -2.63 7.34
CA SER A 117 -1.91 -2.03 5.99
C SER A 117 -2.81 -0.80 5.99
N ILE A 118 -4.06 -0.92 6.45
CA ILE A 118 -5.00 0.21 6.56
C ILE A 118 -4.39 1.38 7.33
N TYR A 119 -3.70 1.12 8.45
CA TYR A 119 -3.00 2.15 9.21
C TYR A 119 -1.92 2.84 8.38
N GLY A 120 -1.12 2.06 7.64
CA GLY A 120 -0.07 2.57 6.75
C GLY A 120 -0.63 3.45 5.63
N ASP A 121 -1.65 2.96 4.94
CA ASP A 121 -2.26 3.66 3.81
C ASP A 121 -2.95 4.96 4.25
N LEU A 122 -3.67 4.95 5.36
CA LEU A 122 -4.22 6.17 5.96
C LEU A 122 -3.12 7.13 6.42
N THR A 123 -1.94 6.63 6.81
CA THR A 123 -0.78 7.50 7.11
C THR A 123 -0.28 8.19 5.85
N PHE A 124 -0.26 7.51 4.71
CA PHE A 124 0.10 8.13 3.43
C PHE A 124 -0.91 9.18 2.99
N VAL A 125 -2.21 8.91 3.20
CA VAL A 125 -3.27 9.91 2.98
C VAL A 125 -3.05 11.16 3.82
N THR A 126 -2.82 11.01 5.12
CA THR A 126 -2.60 12.16 6.01
C THR A 126 -1.33 12.93 5.65
N PHE A 127 -0.29 12.22 5.21
CA PHE A 127 0.95 12.84 4.78
C PHE A 127 0.75 13.67 3.50
N TYR A 128 0.04 13.11 2.50
CA TYR A 128 -0.33 13.83 1.29
C TYR A 128 -1.16 15.09 1.60
N ASP A 129 -2.18 14.94 2.42
CA ASP A 129 -3.10 16.03 2.78
C ASP A 129 -2.37 17.23 3.41
N LEU A 130 -1.47 16.96 4.34
CA LEU A 130 -0.67 18.01 4.98
C LEU A 130 0.38 18.59 4.03
N TYR A 131 0.94 17.78 3.13
CA TYR A 131 1.96 18.21 2.18
C TYR A 131 1.38 19.07 1.04
N ASP A 132 0.31 18.60 0.39
CA ASP A 132 -0.23 19.23 -0.82
C ASP A 132 -0.80 20.62 -0.55
N ASN A 133 -1.32 20.83 0.63
CA ASN A 133 -1.99 22.06 1.03
C ASN A 133 -1.16 22.94 1.97
N ASP A 134 0.15 22.68 2.12
CA ASP A 134 1.01 23.41 3.07
C ASP A 134 0.38 23.51 4.48
N CYS A 135 -0.30 22.45 4.92
CA CYS A 135 -1.09 22.35 6.14
C CYS A 135 -2.35 23.26 6.21
N ASP A 136 -2.70 23.94 5.14
CA ASP A 136 -3.98 24.61 5.05
C ASP A 136 -5.14 23.61 4.91
N TYR A 137 -6.32 24.00 5.34
CA TYR A 137 -7.48 23.14 5.25
C TYR A 137 -7.93 22.95 3.79
N ASN A 138 -8.04 21.69 3.36
CA ASN A 138 -8.64 21.32 2.08
C ASN A 138 -9.58 20.11 2.28
N SER A 139 -10.79 20.18 1.74
CA SER A 139 -11.75 19.07 1.76
C SER A 139 -11.57 18.07 0.63
N ASP A 140 -10.77 18.39 -0.40
CA ASP A 140 -10.61 17.58 -1.61
C ASP A 140 -9.99 16.21 -1.34
N THR A 141 -9.21 16.08 -0.26
CA THR A 141 -8.65 14.81 0.21
C THR A 141 -9.72 13.74 0.39
N TYR A 142 -10.87 14.09 0.97
CA TYR A 142 -12.01 13.15 1.10
C TYR A 142 -12.56 12.74 -0.27
N GLY A 143 -12.62 13.70 -1.19
CA GLY A 143 -12.99 13.45 -2.59
C GLY A 143 -12.04 12.48 -3.28
N LEU A 144 -10.73 12.64 -3.07
CA LEU A 144 -9.71 11.73 -3.61
C LEU A 144 -9.78 10.32 -2.98
N MET A 145 -10.04 10.21 -1.68
CA MET A 145 -10.25 8.91 -1.03
C MET A 145 -11.42 8.13 -1.62
N LEU A 146 -12.42 8.82 -2.16
CA LEU A 146 -13.57 8.22 -2.81
C LEU A 146 -13.36 7.97 -4.31
N SER A 147 -12.19 8.32 -4.86
CA SER A 147 -11.88 8.17 -6.29
C SER A 147 -12.15 6.77 -6.85
N PRO A 148 -11.87 5.65 -6.15
CA PRO A 148 -12.18 4.32 -6.67
C PRO A 148 -13.67 4.12 -7.01
N PHE A 149 -14.55 4.86 -6.37
CA PHE A 149 -16.01 4.75 -6.53
C PHE A 149 -16.63 5.81 -7.45
N LYS A 150 -15.84 6.79 -7.90
CA LYS A 150 -16.27 7.84 -8.83
C LYS A 150 -16.22 7.37 -10.28
N ILE A 151 -16.87 6.26 -10.59
CA ILE A 151 -16.81 5.59 -11.88
C ILE A 151 -17.13 6.53 -13.05
N TRP A 152 -18.01 7.50 -12.86
CA TRP A 152 -18.38 8.49 -13.88
C TRP A 152 -17.24 9.42 -14.31
N GLU A 153 -16.13 9.54 -13.52
CA GLU A 153 -14.99 10.38 -13.85
C GLU A 153 -13.97 9.69 -14.77
N TYR A 154 -14.04 8.36 -14.89
CA TYR A 154 -13.05 7.59 -15.63
C TYR A 154 -13.59 6.41 -16.46
N ALA A 155 -14.89 6.12 -16.39
CA ALA A 155 -15.49 4.98 -17.10
C ALA A 155 -15.43 5.10 -18.65
N ASP A 156 -15.29 6.31 -19.16
CA ASP A 156 -15.12 6.60 -20.59
C ASP A 156 -13.63 6.53 -21.05
N LYS A 157 -12.69 6.36 -20.11
CA LYS A 157 -11.25 6.42 -20.38
C LYS A 157 -10.65 5.04 -20.64
N LEU A 158 -10.09 4.83 -21.81
CA LEU A 158 -9.38 3.59 -22.15
C LEU A 158 -8.19 3.33 -21.22
N THR A 159 -7.55 4.39 -20.72
CA THR A 159 -6.48 4.32 -19.71
C THR A 159 -6.91 3.67 -18.40
N PHE A 160 -8.19 3.70 -18.06
CA PHE A 160 -8.72 2.94 -16.92
C PHE A 160 -8.98 1.47 -17.30
N TRP A 161 -9.62 1.23 -18.44
CA TRP A 161 -10.05 -0.13 -18.79
C TRP A 161 -8.91 -1.05 -19.21
N ALA A 162 -7.88 -0.54 -19.89
CA ALA A 162 -6.78 -1.38 -20.34
C ALA A 162 -6.09 -2.15 -19.20
N PRO A 163 -5.62 -1.52 -18.10
CA PRO A 163 -5.03 -2.25 -17.00
C PRO A 163 -6.03 -3.10 -16.21
N THR A 164 -7.26 -2.64 -16.00
CA THR A 164 -8.26 -3.40 -15.24
C THR A 164 -8.73 -4.65 -15.99
N LEU A 165 -8.90 -4.59 -17.30
CA LEU A 165 -9.19 -5.75 -18.15
C LEU A 165 -7.98 -6.70 -18.19
N TRP A 166 -6.76 -6.16 -18.25
CA TRP A 166 -5.56 -7.00 -18.17
C TRP A 166 -5.51 -7.72 -16.81
N ALA A 167 -5.71 -7.05 -15.69
CA ALA A 167 -5.80 -7.67 -14.36
C ALA A 167 -6.87 -8.77 -14.30
N SER A 168 -7.99 -8.57 -15.02
CA SER A 168 -9.06 -9.57 -15.12
C SER A 168 -8.70 -10.78 -15.98
N SER A 169 -7.71 -10.68 -16.87
CA SER A 169 -7.33 -11.71 -17.83
C SER A 169 -6.02 -12.44 -17.52
N VAL A 170 -5.17 -11.86 -16.67
CA VAL A 170 -3.89 -12.49 -16.26
C VAL A 170 -4.14 -13.90 -15.74
N PRO A 171 -3.43 -14.93 -16.25
CA PRO A 171 -3.54 -16.27 -15.70
C PRO A 171 -3.09 -16.30 -14.25
N ILE A 172 -3.93 -16.83 -13.37
CA ILE A 172 -3.56 -17.13 -12.00
C ILE A 172 -3.37 -18.64 -11.91
N ASP A 173 -2.16 -19.08 -11.60
CA ASP A 173 -1.90 -20.49 -11.36
C ASP A 173 -2.46 -20.90 -9.98
N SER A 174 -3.77 -21.12 -9.97
CA SER A 174 -4.52 -21.46 -8.76
C SER A 174 -4.08 -22.78 -8.11
N ASP A 175 -3.52 -23.69 -8.92
CA ASP A 175 -3.05 -24.99 -8.42
C ASP A 175 -1.74 -24.86 -7.64
N SER A 176 -1.03 -23.76 -7.83
CA SER A 176 0.20 -23.46 -7.11
C SER A 176 -0.01 -22.67 -5.81
N ILE A 177 -1.24 -22.26 -5.49
CA ILE A 177 -1.53 -21.44 -4.30
C ILE A 177 -2.48 -22.17 -3.37
N THR A 178 -2.07 -22.38 -2.11
CA THR A 178 -2.90 -22.96 -1.07
C THR A 178 -2.92 -22.03 0.16
N TYR A 179 -4.12 -21.73 0.66
CA TYR A 179 -4.32 -21.04 1.92
C TYR A 179 -4.67 -22.05 3.01
N HIS A 180 -3.84 -22.11 4.04
CA HIS A 180 -4.10 -22.84 5.28
C HIS A 180 -4.63 -21.83 6.30
N VAL A 181 -5.91 -21.89 6.59
CA VAL A 181 -6.61 -20.92 7.45
C VAL A 181 -7.24 -21.64 8.65
N ASP A 182 -7.34 -20.94 9.76
CA ASP A 182 -8.05 -21.46 10.92
C ASP A 182 -9.56 -21.57 10.63
N ASP A 183 -10.23 -22.51 11.25
CA ASP A 183 -11.63 -22.86 11.01
C ASP A 183 -12.62 -21.71 11.34
N ASP A 184 -12.18 -20.69 12.07
CA ASP A 184 -12.93 -19.48 12.38
C ASP A 184 -12.67 -18.31 11.40
N LEU A 185 -11.78 -18.48 10.38
CA LEU A 185 -11.51 -17.52 9.32
C LEU A 185 -12.07 -18.01 7.98
N SER A 186 -13.21 -17.49 7.57
CA SER A 186 -13.83 -17.90 6.32
C SER A 186 -13.21 -17.20 5.09
N LYS A 187 -13.26 -17.91 3.95
CA LYS A 187 -12.88 -17.34 2.65
C LYS A 187 -13.63 -16.04 2.32
N ASN A 188 -14.92 -15.94 2.67
CA ASN A 188 -15.71 -14.75 2.42
C ASN A 188 -15.27 -13.56 3.29
N GLU A 189 -14.85 -13.81 4.52
CA GLU A 189 -14.26 -12.75 5.37
C GLU A 189 -12.97 -12.23 4.75
N MET A 190 -12.12 -13.12 4.23
CA MET A 190 -10.89 -12.72 3.55
C MET A 190 -11.19 -11.87 2.30
N ILE A 191 -12.14 -12.27 1.46
CA ILE A 191 -12.56 -11.51 0.28
C ILE A 191 -13.09 -10.12 0.64
N ASN A 192 -13.98 -10.03 1.64
CA ASN A 192 -14.58 -8.75 2.04
C ASN A 192 -13.55 -7.82 2.68
N THR A 193 -12.66 -8.35 3.51
CA THR A 193 -11.61 -7.56 4.15
C THR A 193 -10.59 -7.08 3.11
N SER A 194 -10.15 -7.93 2.21
CA SER A 194 -9.21 -7.57 1.15
C SER A 194 -9.81 -6.53 0.20
N PHE A 195 -11.10 -6.58 -0.11
CA PHE A 195 -11.76 -5.56 -0.91
C PHE A 195 -11.56 -4.16 -0.31
N LEU A 196 -11.89 -3.97 0.97
CA LEU A 196 -11.73 -2.67 1.63
C LEU A 196 -10.25 -2.26 1.75
N GLN A 197 -9.39 -3.21 2.06
CA GLN A 197 -7.97 -2.99 2.21
C GLN A 197 -7.35 -2.48 0.90
N TYR A 198 -7.57 -3.16 -0.22
CA TYR A 198 -6.95 -2.79 -1.50
C TYR A 198 -7.54 -1.52 -2.12
N GLN A 199 -8.79 -1.16 -1.79
CA GLN A 199 -9.29 0.17 -2.14
C GLN A 199 -8.47 1.27 -1.45
N LEU A 200 -8.13 1.10 -0.17
CA LEU A 200 -7.31 2.07 0.58
C LEU A 200 -5.83 2.03 0.18
N VAL A 201 -5.30 0.87 -0.17
CA VAL A 201 -3.92 0.74 -0.67
C VAL A 201 -3.72 1.62 -1.90
N GLY A 202 -4.56 1.48 -2.93
CA GLY A 202 -4.46 2.32 -4.12
C GLY A 202 -4.60 3.81 -3.81
N VAL A 203 -5.47 4.19 -2.86
CA VAL A 203 -5.59 5.58 -2.40
C VAL A 203 -4.29 6.06 -1.74
N GLY A 204 -3.81 5.37 -0.71
CA GLY A 204 -2.66 5.80 0.08
C GLY A 204 -1.37 5.84 -0.73
N GLU A 205 -1.12 4.79 -1.52
CA GLU A 205 0.10 4.71 -2.31
C GLU A 205 0.15 5.73 -3.44
N GLU A 206 -0.94 5.95 -4.17
CA GLU A 206 -0.94 6.96 -5.22
C GLU A 206 -0.80 8.38 -4.63
N MET A 207 -1.44 8.67 -3.50
CA MET A 207 -1.23 9.93 -2.81
C MET A 207 0.23 10.14 -2.40
N LEU A 208 0.91 9.10 -1.89
CA LEU A 208 2.31 9.19 -1.52
C LEU A 208 3.22 9.29 -2.76
N PHE A 209 3.11 8.31 -3.67
CA PHE A 209 4.09 8.19 -4.76
C PHE A 209 3.87 9.22 -5.87
N ARG A 210 2.62 9.55 -6.19
CA ARG A 210 2.30 10.53 -7.24
C ARG A 210 2.10 11.92 -6.64
N GLY A 211 1.24 12.03 -5.63
CA GLY A 211 0.92 13.31 -5.01
C GLY A 211 2.10 13.95 -4.30
N VAL A 212 2.90 13.18 -3.54
CA VAL A 212 4.04 13.74 -2.81
C VAL A 212 5.35 13.56 -3.58
N ILE A 213 5.78 12.33 -3.84
CA ILE A 213 7.13 12.05 -4.34
C ILE A 213 7.30 12.56 -5.78
N GLN A 214 6.45 12.13 -6.71
CA GLN A 214 6.56 12.54 -8.12
C GLN A 214 6.39 14.04 -8.30
N GLN A 215 5.41 14.64 -7.61
CA GLN A 215 5.17 16.08 -7.69
C GLN A 215 6.34 16.89 -7.12
N SER A 216 6.92 16.44 -5.98
CA SER A 216 8.12 17.09 -5.41
C SER A 216 9.31 17.01 -6.36
N LEU A 217 9.55 15.86 -6.97
CA LEU A 217 10.63 15.69 -7.94
C LEU A 217 10.42 16.58 -9.17
N PHE A 218 9.19 16.67 -9.67
CA PHE A 218 8.88 17.56 -10.77
C PHE A 218 9.16 19.03 -10.42
N LYS A 219 8.70 19.48 -9.24
CA LYS A 219 8.97 20.83 -8.74
C LYS A 219 10.48 21.07 -8.58
N LEU A 220 11.22 20.10 -8.04
CA LEU A 220 12.68 20.18 -7.84
C LEU A 220 13.43 20.31 -9.17
N PHE A 221 13.16 19.44 -10.14
CA PHE A 221 13.83 19.46 -11.44
C PHE A 221 13.51 20.75 -12.20
N SER A 222 12.25 21.19 -12.19
CA SER A 222 11.84 22.45 -12.85
C SER A 222 12.50 23.66 -12.22
N LYS A 223 12.61 23.75 -10.89
CA LYS A 223 13.35 24.80 -10.18
C LYS A 223 14.85 24.76 -10.48
N GLY A 224 15.41 23.58 -10.72
CA GLY A 224 16.80 23.36 -11.11
C GLY A 224 17.13 23.74 -12.56
N GLY A 225 16.17 24.32 -13.29
CA GLY A 225 16.37 24.77 -14.68
C GLY A 225 16.25 23.66 -15.73
N VAL A 226 15.80 22.46 -15.34
CA VAL A 226 15.50 21.37 -16.28
C VAL A 226 14.24 21.74 -17.05
N SER A 227 14.20 21.46 -18.37
CA SER A 227 13.00 21.71 -19.18
C SER A 227 11.79 20.96 -18.62
N LYS A 228 10.59 21.50 -18.79
CA LYS A 228 9.36 20.91 -18.23
C LYS A 228 9.14 19.47 -18.68
N GLY A 229 9.37 19.16 -19.96
CA GLY A 229 9.25 17.81 -20.49
C GLY A 229 10.21 16.81 -19.83
N LEU A 230 11.49 17.21 -19.65
CA LEU A 230 12.48 16.39 -18.95
C LEU A 230 12.17 16.28 -17.45
N SER A 231 11.71 17.36 -16.82
CA SER A 231 11.28 17.35 -15.41
C SER A 231 10.12 16.39 -15.20
N ARG A 232 9.14 16.39 -16.13
CA ARG A 232 8.00 15.45 -16.11
C ARG A 232 8.46 14.00 -16.19
N TRP A 233 9.18 13.63 -17.23
CA TRP A 233 9.61 12.24 -17.38
C TRP A 233 10.63 11.81 -16.33
N GLY A 234 11.54 12.70 -15.95
CA GLY A 234 12.48 12.46 -14.87
C GLY A 234 11.79 12.17 -13.53
N SER A 235 10.74 12.94 -13.20
CA SER A 235 9.96 12.70 -11.97
C SER A 235 9.17 11.40 -12.04
N ILE A 236 8.56 11.07 -13.20
CA ILE A 236 7.83 9.81 -13.42
C ILE A 236 8.78 8.62 -13.18
N PHE A 237 9.91 8.56 -13.90
CA PHE A 237 10.83 7.43 -13.78
C PHE A 237 11.44 7.30 -12.39
N THR A 238 11.82 8.42 -11.77
CA THR A 238 12.43 8.39 -10.42
C THR A 238 11.42 7.94 -9.36
N ALA A 239 10.19 8.49 -9.36
CA ALA A 239 9.14 8.06 -8.45
C ALA A 239 8.77 6.58 -8.67
N SER A 240 8.75 6.12 -9.93
CA SER A 240 8.47 4.72 -10.26
C SER A 240 9.59 3.78 -9.82
N ALA A 241 10.86 4.22 -9.87
CA ALA A 241 11.98 3.45 -9.34
C ALA A 241 11.88 3.30 -7.81
N VAL A 242 11.47 4.36 -7.09
CA VAL A 242 11.22 4.30 -5.65
C VAL A 242 10.04 3.36 -5.35
N PHE A 243 8.97 3.43 -6.14
CA PHE A 243 7.83 2.54 -6.04
C PHE A 243 8.22 1.08 -6.26
N GLY A 244 8.96 0.78 -7.32
CA GLY A 244 9.49 -0.57 -7.60
C GLY A 244 10.40 -1.07 -6.48
N ALA A 245 11.30 -0.22 -5.97
CA ALA A 245 12.18 -0.56 -4.85
C ALA A 245 11.41 -0.84 -3.56
N ALA A 246 10.32 -0.11 -3.29
CA ALA A 246 9.45 -0.36 -2.14
C ALA A 246 8.79 -1.76 -2.20
N HIS A 247 8.61 -2.31 -3.41
CA HIS A 247 8.07 -3.65 -3.65
C HIS A 247 9.15 -4.75 -3.70
N ALA A 248 10.44 -4.41 -3.56
CA ALA A 248 11.57 -5.35 -3.64
C ALA A 248 11.77 -6.18 -2.36
N GLY A 249 10.70 -6.64 -1.71
CA GLY A 249 10.80 -7.29 -0.40
C GLY A 249 11.52 -8.64 -0.37
N ARG A 250 11.87 -9.30 -1.53
CA ARG A 250 12.25 -10.72 -1.53
C ARG A 250 13.16 -11.16 -2.70
N GLY A 251 14.31 -10.54 -2.84
CA GLY A 251 15.30 -10.99 -3.84
C GLY A 251 14.95 -10.51 -5.25
N PHE A 252 15.66 -11.04 -6.25
CA PHE A 252 15.40 -10.76 -7.66
C PHE A 252 14.13 -11.48 -8.16
N SER A 253 12.96 -11.05 -7.67
CA SER A 253 11.69 -11.44 -8.24
C SER A 253 11.32 -10.49 -9.39
N ALA A 254 10.45 -10.93 -10.30
CA ALA A 254 9.92 -10.04 -11.35
C ALA A 254 9.11 -8.86 -10.78
N THR A 255 8.67 -8.96 -9.51
CA THR A 255 7.80 -8.01 -8.81
C THR A 255 8.30 -6.56 -8.83
N PRO A 256 9.58 -6.24 -8.50
CA PRO A 256 10.06 -4.86 -8.57
C PRO A 256 10.03 -4.28 -9.98
N GLY A 257 10.31 -5.10 -11.01
CA GLY A 257 10.26 -4.67 -12.41
C GLY A 257 8.84 -4.39 -12.88
N ILE A 258 7.88 -5.23 -12.48
CA ILE A 258 6.46 -5.05 -12.78
C ILE A 258 5.92 -3.83 -12.02
N ALA A 259 6.24 -3.68 -10.75
CA ALA A 259 5.87 -2.52 -9.95
C ALA A 259 6.47 -1.23 -10.53
N PHE A 260 7.73 -1.26 -10.99
CA PHE A 260 8.32 -0.13 -11.71
C PHE A 260 7.53 0.23 -12.98
N ALA A 261 7.19 -0.76 -13.81
CA ALA A 261 6.43 -0.54 -15.05
C ALA A 261 5.02 -0.01 -14.76
N ALA A 262 4.31 -0.60 -13.79
CA ALA A 262 3.03 -0.08 -13.29
C ALA A 262 3.18 1.34 -12.77
N GLY A 263 4.27 1.60 -12.02
CA GLY A 263 4.63 2.91 -11.53
C GLY A 263 4.78 3.95 -12.62
N VAL A 264 5.46 3.62 -13.71
CA VAL A 264 5.61 4.50 -14.89
C VAL A 264 4.25 4.78 -15.52
N TYR A 265 3.42 3.76 -15.67
CA TYR A 265 2.08 3.91 -16.23
C TYR A 265 1.19 4.83 -15.38
N LEU A 266 1.08 4.57 -14.08
CA LEU A 266 0.30 5.38 -13.15
C LEU A 266 0.85 6.81 -13.03
N GLY A 267 2.18 6.97 -13.05
CA GLY A 267 2.84 8.27 -13.05
C GLY A 267 2.55 9.07 -14.33
N TRP A 268 2.44 8.40 -15.47
CA TRP A 268 2.02 9.03 -16.73
C TRP A 268 0.53 9.40 -16.70
N VAL A 269 -0.34 8.54 -16.18
CA VAL A 269 -1.77 8.84 -16.02
C VAL A 269 -1.99 10.02 -15.08
N TYR A 270 -1.22 10.10 -14.00
CA TYR A 270 -1.25 11.22 -13.05
C TYR A 270 -0.83 12.56 -13.70
N HIS A 271 0.15 12.51 -14.59
CA HIS A 271 0.75 13.70 -15.20
C HIS A 271 0.88 13.49 -16.73
N PRO A 272 -0.26 13.47 -17.46
CA PRO A 272 -0.28 13.13 -18.88
C PRO A 272 0.31 14.21 -19.77
N ALA A 273 0.20 15.49 -19.37
CA ALA A 273 0.74 16.65 -20.08
C ALA A 273 1.39 17.64 -19.12
N GLU A 274 2.12 18.62 -19.65
CA GLU A 274 2.73 19.67 -18.82
C GLU A 274 1.66 20.49 -18.08
N GLY A 275 1.71 20.45 -16.75
CA GLY A 275 0.82 21.19 -15.87
C GLY A 275 -0.48 20.48 -15.49
N ASP A 276 -0.76 19.32 -16.06
CA ASP A 276 -1.93 18.52 -15.70
C ASP A 276 -1.55 17.49 -14.61
N PHE A 277 -2.17 17.60 -13.46
CA PHE A 277 -2.02 16.67 -12.35
C PHE A 277 -3.40 16.22 -11.87
N ASP A 278 -3.70 14.92 -12.00
CA ASP A 278 -4.98 14.35 -11.56
C ASP A 278 -4.73 13.00 -10.87
N LEU A 279 -4.99 12.95 -9.57
CA LEU A 279 -4.86 11.73 -8.77
C LEU A 279 -6.07 10.80 -8.88
N THR A 280 -7.22 11.28 -9.34
CA THR A 280 -8.48 10.51 -9.35
C THR A 280 -8.34 9.23 -10.13
N GLN A 281 -7.82 9.32 -11.35
CA GLN A 281 -7.71 8.16 -12.24
C GLN A 281 -6.63 7.16 -11.81
N PRO A 282 -5.36 7.54 -11.47
CA PRO A 282 -4.38 6.57 -11.00
C PRO A 282 -4.80 5.89 -9.70
N ILE A 283 -5.42 6.59 -8.76
CA ILE A 283 -6.01 5.99 -7.56
C ILE A 283 -7.03 4.92 -7.96
N ALA A 284 -7.97 5.24 -8.84
CA ALA A 284 -9.00 4.29 -9.27
C ALA A 284 -8.39 3.06 -9.96
N ILE A 285 -7.44 3.25 -10.86
CA ILE A 285 -6.75 2.15 -11.57
C ILE A 285 -6.06 1.23 -10.57
N HIS A 286 -5.26 1.78 -9.68
CA HIS A 286 -4.49 1.01 -8.71
C HIS A 286 -5.41 0.22 -7.77
N SER A 287 -6.39 0.89 -7.18
CA SER A 287 -7.36 0.27 -6.29
C SER A 287 -8.11 -0.90 -6.94
N TRP A 288 -8.63 -0.71 -8.14
CA TRP A 288 -9.35 -1.76 -8.84
C TRP A 288 -8.44 -2.88 -9.37
N TRP A 289 -7.25 -2.53 -9.82
CA TRP A 289 -6.25 -3.51 -10.24
C TRP A 289 -5.94 -4.51 -9.12
N ASP A 290 -5.55 -4.02 -7.96
CA ASP A 290 -5.19 -4.85 -6.82
C ASP A 290 -6.41 -5.63 -6.28
N THR A 291 -7.57 -4.98 -6.20
CA THR A 291 -8.81 -5.62 -5.80
C THR A 291 -9.19 -6.78 -6.71
N ILE A 292 -9.09 -6.61 -8.03
CA ILE A 292 -9.41 -7.64 -9.01
C ILE A 292 -8.41 -8.82 -8.89
N LEU A 293 -7.12 -8.53 -8.83
CA LEU A 293 -6.09 -9.57 -8.72
C LEU A 293 -6.26 -10.38 -7.43
N GLU A 294 -6.44 -9.70 -6.29
CA GLU A 294 -6.62 -10.38 -5.01
C GLU A 294 -7.93 -11.18 -4.96
N HIS A 295 -9.03 -10.60 -5.42
CA HIS A 295 -10.31 -11.32 -5.50
C HIS A 295 -10.16 -12.60 -6.33
N ARG A 296 -9.51 -12.52 -7.49
CA ARG A 296 -9.28 -13.67 -8.36
C ARG A 296 -8.35 -14.68 -7.69
N ARG A 297 -7.29 -14.23 -7.03
CA ARG A 297 -6.38 -15.08 -6.27
C ARG A 297 -7.12 -15.84 -5.18
N LEU A 298 -7.88 -15.15 -4.34
CA LEU A 298 -8.64 -15.78 -3.27
C LEU A 298 -9.74 -16.72 -3.79
N THR A 299 -10.43 -16.35 -4.88
CA THR A 299 -11.53 -17.19 -5.39
C THR A 299 -11.06 -18.43 -6.09
N SER A 300 -9.93 -18.41 -6.78
CA SER A 300 -9.39 -19.54 -7.53
C SER A 300 -8.46 -20.45 -6.74
N SER A 301 -7.86 -19.97 -5.63
CA SER A 301 -6.93 -20.76 -4.81
C SER A 301 -7.62 -21.82 -3.96
N LYS A 302 -6.84 -22.84 -3.59
CA LYS A 302 -7.26 -23.89 -2.67
C LYS A 302 -7.25 -23.37 -1.23
N PHE A 303 -8.28 -23.73 -0.45
CA PHE A 303 -8.37 -23.45 0.98
C PHE A 303 -8.37 -24.76 1.78
N ILE A 304 -7.57 -24.81 2.83
CA ILE A 304 -7.48 -25.91 3.77
C ILE A 304 -7.73 -25.32 5.16
N GLU A 305 -8.83 -25.74 5.78
CA GLU A 305 -9.16 -25.37 7.16
C GLU A 305 -8.26 -26.14 8.14
N ARG A 306 -7.75 -25.44 9.14
CA ARG A 306 -7.00 -25.98 10.28
C ARG A 306 -7.84 -25.79 11.54
N LYS A 307 -7.68 -26.65 12.53
CA LYS A 307 -8.23 -26.36 13.86
C LYS A 307 -7.48 -25.22 14.50
N SER A 308 -8.20 -24.25 15.01
CA SER A 308 -7.62 -23.13 15.76
C SER A 308 -6.70 -23.66 16.88
N GLY A 309 -5.49 -23.10 16.99
CA GLY A 309 -4.47 -23.53 17.94
C GLY A 309 -3.66 -24.79 17.53
N GLU A 310 -3.91 -25.38 16.36
CA GLU A 310 -3.04 -26.41 15.81
C GLU A 310 -1.75 -25.76 15.28
N ASN A 311 -0.68 -25.85 16.10
CA ASN A 311 0.59 -25.18 15.83
C ASN A 311 1.10 -25.49 14.41
N ALA A 312 1.30 -24.45 13.63
CA ALA A 312 2.03 -24.51 12.37
C ALA A 312 3.44 -25.15 12.49
N GLN A 313 3.96 -25.25 13.72
CA GLN A 313 5.25 -25.88 14.06
C GLN A 313 5.31 -27.40 13.78
N ASN A 314 4.18 -28.09 13.65
CA ASN A 314 4.17 -29.49 13.23
C ASN A 314 4.58 -29.70 11.76
N TYR A 315 4.60 -28.63 11.00
CA TYR A 315 5.20 -28.59 9.67
C TYR A 315 6.65 -28.11 9.82
N SER A 316 7.59 -29.03 10.12
CA SER A 316 9.02 -28.73 10.32
C SER A 316 9.65 -28.11 9.07
N TYR A 317 9.89 -26.80 9.03
CA TYR A 317 10.51 -26.15 7.89
C TYR A 317 11.23 -24.83 8.21
N SER A 318 12.32 -24.61 7.47
CA SER A 318 13.03 -23.33 7.44
C SER A 318 12.13 -22.25 6.84
N ALA A 319 11.42 -21.51 7.70
CA ALA A 319 10.64 -20.38 7.29
C ALA A 319 11.59 -19.26 6.81
N ASN A 320 11.60 -18.98 5.53
CA ASN A 320 12.03 -17.67 5.05
C ASN A 320 10.96 -16.68 5.47
N ARG A 321 11.18 -16.04 6.64
CA ARG A 321 10.29 -15.02 7.19
C ARG A 321 10.33 -13.80 6.28
N THR A 322 9.28 -13.61 5.54
CA THR A 322 9.12 -12.47 4.66
C THR A 322 7.99 -11.61 5.19
N TYR A 323 8.35 -10.42 5.66
CA TYR A 323 7.38 -9.40 6.04
C TYR A 323 7.15 -8.48 4.84
N PRO A 324 5.92 -8.29 4.37
CA PRO A 324 5.67 -7.26 3.38
C PRO A 324 5.99 -5.90 4.00
N LEU A 325 6.88 -5.15 3.36
CA LEU A 325 7.23 -3.78 3.78
C LEU A 325 6.04 -2.83 3.60
N PHE A 326 5.25 -3.11 2.61
CA PHE A 326 3.94 -2.56 2.26
C PHE A 326 3.09 -3.80 1.99
N GLY A 327 1.85 -3.87 2.41
CA GLY A 327 0.99 -5.05 2.39
C GLY A 327 0.80 -5.80 1.06
N PHE A 328 1.81 -5.82 0.18
CA PHE A 328 1.73 -6.41 -1.15
C PHE A 328 2.43 -7.75 -1.24
N ASN A 329 1.65 -8.75 -1.56
CA ASN A 329 2.09 -9.98 -2.19
C ASN A 329 1.50 -10.02 -3.61
N LEU A 330 2.08 -9.25 -4.55
CA LEU A 330 1.83 -9.52 -5.95
C LEU A 330 2.57 -10.78 -6.33
N ILE A 331 1.86 -11.88 -6.42
CA ILE A 331 2.34 -13.13 -6.99
C ILE A 331 1.83 -13.16 -8.43
N PHE A 332 2.75 -12.98 -9.36
CA PHE A 332 2.53 -13.23 -10.76
C PHE A 332 3.02 -14.61 -11.14
#